data_bc71623df94d52c77aca3858d8add33b
#
_entry.id   bc71623df94d52c77aca3858d8add33b
#
_cell.length_a   1.000
_cell.length_b   1.000
_cell.length_c   1.000
_cell.angle_alpha   90.00
_cell.angle_beta   90.00
_cell.angle_gamma   90.00
#
_symmetry.space_group_name_H-M   'P 1'
#
loop_
_entity.id
_entity.type
_entity.pdbx_description
1 polymer ?
#
loop_
_entity_poly.entity_id
_entity_poly.type
_entity_poly.pdbx_seq_one_letter_code
_entity_poly.pdbx_strand_id
1 'polypeptide(L)'
;MRSEKGSGTFDKAVNPINLYGGTKLVSDKLFIGANAYAGTKDISFSIVRYGNVAGSRGSVIPFFRNIVANGGTELPITDYAMTRFWISLDEGVQLVIKALSEAKGGETFISKIPSFKITDLAQAILPGCKMPEVGIREGEKLHEVMVTKEDSLSTYEYDKHFIVYPHMDWWNSAKIQAGGKKVEPGFEYSSGKNSQWLSVDDLKELLKDVEEH
;
A
#
# COMPACT_ATOMS: atom_id res chain seq x y z
N MET A 1 15.10 -15.06 24.07
CA MET A 1 13.87 -15.69 23.56
C MET A 1 13.36 -14.81 22.42
N ARG A 2 13.13 -15.32 21.22
CA ARG A 2 12.66 -14.50 20.09
C ARG A 2 11.15 -14.33 20.21
N SER A 3 10.68 -13.07 20.28
CA SER A 3 9.26 -12.78 20.10
C SER A 3 8.85 -13.14 18.69
N GLU A 4 7.76 -13.88 18.53
CA GLU A 4 7.17 -14.11 17.21
C GLU A 4 6.35 -12.87 16.83
N LYS A 5 6.69 -12.26 15.70
CA LYS A 5 6.02 -11.09 15.16
C LYS A 5 5.55 -11.44 13.75
N GLY A 6 4.37 -11.06 13.38
CA GLY A 6 3.93 -11.32 12.03
C GLY A 6 2.60 -10.66 11.66
N SER A 7 2.49 -10.29 10.49
CA SER A 7 1.42 -10.19 9.51
C SER A 7 1.69 -9.08 8.48
N GLY A 8 1.40 -9.36 7.23
CA GLY A 8 1.43 -8.38 6.14
C GLY A 8 0.06 -8.30 5.47
N THR A 9 -0.42 -7.10 5.23
CA THR A 9 -1.61 -6.86 4.42
C THR A 9 -1.36 -5.73 3.43
N PHE A 10 -2.23 -5.67 2.42
CA PHE A 10 -2.16 -4.72 1.34
C PHE A 10 -3.13 -3.56 1.56
N ASP A 11 -3.00 -2.50 0.77
CA ASP A 11 -3.97 -1.43 0.59
C ASP A 11 -5.43 -1.92 0.39
N LYS A 12 -5.60 -3.16 -0.07
CA LYS A 12 -6.92 -3.80 -0.29
C LYS A 12 -7.76 -3.97 0.98
N ALA A 13 -7.13 -3.99 2.17
CA ALA A 13 -7.84 -4.03 3.46
C ALA A 13 -8.47 -2.68 3.83
N VAL A 14 -8.04 -1.58 3.21
CA VAL A 14 -8.48 -0.23 3.54
C VAL A 14 -9.69 0.14 2.69
N ASN A 15 -10.82 0.48 3.34
CA ASN A 15 -12.09 0.80 2.66
C ASN A 15 -12.43 -0.23 1.54
N PRO A 16 -12.59 -1.52 1.90
CA PRO A 16 -12.78 -2.57 0.91
C PRO A 16 -14.10 -2.40 0.15
N ILE A 17 -14.07 -2.55 -1.15
CA ILE A 17 -15.23 -2.46 -2.04
C ILE A 17 -15.57 -3.80 -2.72
N ASN A 18 -14.86 -4.86 -2.33
CA ASN A 18 -15.11 -6.22 -2.83
C ASN A 18 -14.83 -7.26 -1.73
N LEU A 19 -15.23 -8.51 -1.97
CA LEU A 19 -15.09 -9.61 -1.00
C LEU A 19 -13.62 -9.85 -0.62
N TYR A 20 -12.70 -9.80 -1.58
CA TYR A 20 -11.26 -10.00 -1.33
C TYR A 20 -10.72 -8.94 -0.36
N GLY A 21 -11.04 -7.67 -0.58
CA GLY A 21 -10.69 -6.60 0.36
C GLY A 21 -11.34 -6.78 1.73
N GLY A 22 -12.59 -7.25 1.76
CA GLY A 22 -13.29 -7.58 3.01
C GLY A 22 -12.58 -8.65 3.82
N THR A 23 -12.08 -9.73 3.19
CA THR A 23 -11.31 -10.78 3.90
C THR A 23 -9.98 -10.22 4.45
N LYS A 24 -9.33 -9.29 3.72
CA LYS A 24 -8.11 -8.63 4.20
C LYS A 24 -8.38 -7.71 5.39
N LEU A 25 -9.49 -6.97 5.39
CA LEU A 25 -9.90 -6.16 6.54
C LEU A 25 -10.16 -7.03 7.77
N VAL A 26 -10.86 -8.16 7.61
CA VAL A 26 -11.09 -9.12 8.72
C VAL A 26 -9.75 -9.62 9.25
N SER A 27 -8.81 -9.99 8.36
CA SER A 27 -7.45 -10.40 8.75
C SER A 27 -6.74 -9.32 9.58
N ASP A 28 -6.76 -8.05 9.14
CA ASP A 28 -6.17 -6.92 9.89
C ASP A 28 -6.74 -6.85 11.31
N LYS A 29 -8.06 -6.89 11.44
CA LYS A 29 -8.73 -6.80 12.75
C LYS A 29 -8.43 -7.99 13.65
N LEU A 30 -8.36 -9.20 13.10
CA LEU A 30 -8.00 -10.41 13.84
C LEU A 30 -6.57 -10.36 14.37
N PHE A 31 -5.58 -9.95 13.54
CA PHE A 31 -4.20 -9.85 13.98
C PHE A 31 -3.98 -8.75 15.03
N ILE A 32 -4.62 -7.59 14.87
CA ILE A 32 -4.57 -6.53 15.89
C ILE A 32 -5.21 -7.04 17.19
N GLY A 33 -6.39 -7.64 17.11
CA GLY A 33 -7.12 -8.18 18.26
C GLY A 33 -6.38 -9.32 18.96
N ALA A 34 -5.60 -10.12 18.22
CA ALA A 34 -4.84 -11.24 18.78
C ALA A 34 -3.84 -10.80 19.85
N ASN A 35 -3.39 -9.55 19.85
CA ASN A 35 -2.54 -9.02 20.91
C ASN A 35 -3.21 -9.08 22.30
N ALA A 36 -4.54 -8.94 22.38
CA ALA A 36 -5.27 -9.07 23.64
C ALA A 36 -5.25 -10.51 24.19
N TYR A 37 -5.10 -11.51 23.31
CA TYR A 37 -5.05 -12.94 23.70
C TYR A 37 -3.62 -13.45 23.93
N ALA A 38 -2.59 -12.66 23.59
CA ALA A 38 -1.19 -13.06 23.79
C ALA A 38 -0.86 -13.27 25.27
N GLY A 39 -1.52 -12.56 26.19
CA GLY A 39 -1.35 -12.69 27.63
C GLY A 39 0.10 -12.43 28.06
N THR A 40 0.71 -13.40 28.75
CA THR A 40 2.12 -13.35 29.20
C THR A 40 3.11 -13.90 28.17
N LYS A 41 2.65 -14.33 27.00
CA LYS A 41 3.53 -14.84 25.93
C LYS A 41 4.28 -13.68 25.29
N ASP A 42 5.55 -13.90 24.98
CA ASP A 42 6.39 -12.93 24.26
C ASP A 42 6.09 -13.00 22.75
N ILE A 43 4.83 -12.71 22.39
CA ILE A 43 4.32 -12.68 21.03
C ILE A 43 3.66 -11.32 20.81
N SER A 44 3.94 -10.68 19.68
CA SER A 44 3.25 -9.47 19.26
C SER A 44 2.88 -9.53 17.78
N PHE A 45 1.69 -9.02 17.46
CA PHE A 45 1.17 -8.94 16.10
C PHE A 45 1.10 -7.48 15.67
N SER A 46 1.53 -7.19 14.47
CA SER A 46 1.45 -5.88 13.83
C SER A 46 1.12 -6.05 12.36
N ILE A 47 0.72 -4.96 11.72
CA ILE A 47 0.32 -4.92 10.32
C ILE A 47 1.34 -4.10 9.54
N VAL A 48 1.60 -4.50 8.29
CA VAL A 48 2.24 -3.63 7.29
C VAL A 48 1.27 -3.41 6.15
N ARG A 49 1.10 -2.16 5.75
CA ARG A 49 0.36 -1.78 4.55
C ARG A 49 1.31 -1.18 3.54
N TYR A 50 1.30 -1.69 2.33
CA TYR A 50 2.08 -1.20 1.22
C TYR A 50 1.25 -1.23 -0.07
N GLY A 51 1.65 -0.44 -1.05
CA GLY A 51 0.96 -0.30 -2.32
C GLY A 51 1.12 -1.50 -3.25
N ASN A 52 0.79 -1.29 -4.49
CA ASN A 52 0.93 -2.30 -5.52
C ASN A 52 2.42 -2.57 -5.78
N VAL A 53 2.86 -3.80 -5.54
CA VAL A 53 4.24 -4.21 -5.88
C VAL A 53 4.37 -4.26 -7.40
N ALA A 54 5.35 -3.51 -7.92
CA ALA A 54 5.61 -3.42 -9.35
C ALA A 54 5.90 -4.82 -9.93
N GLY A 55 5.30 -5.12 -11.09
CA GLY A 55 5.50 -6.41 -11.75
C GLY A 55 4.78 -7.61 -11.14
N SER A 56 3.98 -7.42 -10.08
CA SER A 56 3.22 -8.52 -9.47
C SER A 56 2.26 -9.17 -10.47
N ARG A 57 2.05 -10.51 -10.36
CA ARG A 57 1.18 -11.27 -11.26
C ARG A 57 -0.23 -10.71 -11.31
N GLY A 58 -0.74 -10.56 -12.53
CA GLY A 58 -2.07 -10.00 -12.78
C GLY A 58 -2.18 -8.48 -12.59
N SER A 59 -1.05 -7.79 -12.35
CA SER A 59 -1.04 -6.33 -12.27
C SER A 59 -0.98 -5.68 -13.66
N VAL A 60 -1.16 -4.37 -13.70
CA VAL A 60 -1.23 -3.58 -14.94
C VAL A 60 0.06 -3.61 -15.76
N ILE A 61 1.24 -3.72 -15.12
CA ILE A 61 2.53 -3.73 -15.82
C ILE A 61 2.66 -4.97 -16.72
N PRO A 62 2.58 -6.23 -16.21
CA PRO A 62 2.64 -7.40 -17.08
C PRO A 62 1.48 -7.44 -18.08
N PHE A 63 0.31 -6.92 -17.74
CA PHE A 63 -0.82 -6.83 -18.67
C PHE A 63 -0.48 -5.93 -19.87
N PHE A 64 0.05 -4.73 -19.66
CA PHE A 64 0.44 -3.82 -20.73
C PHE A 64 1.61 -4.36 -21.55
N ARG A 65 2.64 -4.90 -20.88
CA ARG A 65 3.77 -5.53 -21.55
C ARG A 65 3.35 -6.69 -22.47
N ASN A 66 2.42 -7.51 -22.01
CA ASN A 66 1.88 -8.61 -22.83
C ASN A 66 1.14 -8.10 -24.09
N ILE A 67 0.37 -7.02 -23.99
CA ILE A 67 -0.26 -6.40 -25.16
C ILE A 67 0.81 -5.96 -26.16
N VAL A 68 1.83 -5.25 -25.72
CA VAL A 68 2.93 -4.76 -26.57
C VAL A 68 3.71 -5.91 -27.20
N ALA A 69 4.06 -6.93 -26.43
CA ALA A 69 4.78 -8.12 -26.91
C ALA A 69 4.00 -8.87 -28.02
N ASN A 70 2.68 -8.81 -28.00
CA ASN A 70 1.81 -9.37 -29.03
C ASN A 70 1.50 -8.38 -30.18
N GLY A 71 2.25 -7.27 -30.30
CA GLY A 71 2.11 -6.29 -31.39
C GLY A 71 0.95 -5.31 -31.21
N GLY A 72 0.35 -5.22 -30.03
CA GLY A 72 -0.69 -4.24 -29.73
C GLY A 72 -0.14 -2.80 -29.73
N THR A 73 -0.91 -1.88 -30.26
CA THR A 73 -0.57 -0.45 -30.37
C THR A 73 -1.44 0.43 -29.49
N GLU A 74 -2.38 -0.15 -28.79
CA GLU A 74 -3.31 0.53 -27.88
C GLU A 74 -3.27 -0.13 -26.50
N LEU A 75 -3.25 0.69 -25.44
CA LEU A 75 -3.27 0.21 -24.06
C LEU A 75 -4.59 0.65 -23.41
N PRO A 76 -5.50 -0.28 -23.06
CA PRO A 76 -6.80 0.07 -22.50
C PRO A 76 -6.63 0.65 -21.10
N ILE A 77 -7.22 1.80 -20.86
CA ILE A 77 -7.21 2.50 -19.58
C ILE A 77 -8.57 2.36 -18.93
N THR A 78 -8.57 1.98 -17.66
CA THR A 78 -9.83 1.83 -16.89
C THR A 78 -10.50 3.18 -16.68
N ASP A 79 -9.72 4.21 -16.30
CA ASP A 79 -10.13 5.59 -16.10
C ASP A 79 -8.90 6.49 -16.16
N TYR A 80 -8.99 7.64 -16.82
CA TYR A 80 -7.86 8.57 -16.97
C TYR A 80 -7.43 9.23 -15.65
N ALA A 81 -8.30 9.31 -14.67
CA ALA A 81 -7.99 9.84 -13.35
C ALA A 81 -7.42 8.77 -12.39
N MET A 82 -7.35 7.50 -12.83
CA MET A 82 -6.91 6.41 -11.99
C MET A 82 -5.45 6.53 -11.59
N THR A 83 -5.19 6.38 -10.29
CA THR A 83 -3.84 6.44 -9.72
C THR A 83 -3.54 5.20 -8.88
N ARG A 84 -2.27 4.88 -8.76
CA ARG A 84 -1.77 3.81 -7.90
C ARG A 84 -0.52 4.27 -7.16
N PHE A 85 -0.18 3.57 -6.10
CA PHE A 85 1.10 3.70 -5.44
C PHE A 85 2.13 2.77 -6.09
N TRP A 86 3.39 3.20 -6.12
CA TRP A 86 4.50 2.39 -6.60
C TRP A 86 5.35 1.94 -5.42
N ILE A 87 5.65 0.65 -5.37
CA ILE A 87 6.64 0.10 -4.45
C ILE A 87 7.38 -1.05 -5.15
N SER A 88 8.69 -1.12 -4.96
CA SER A 88 9.48 -2.29 -5.35
C SER A 88 9.29 -3.44 -4.34
N LEU A 89 9.65 -4.65 -4.74
CA LEU A 89 9.62 -5.79 -3.82
C LEU A 89 10.56 -5.57 -2.63
N ASP A 90 11.76 -5.05 -2.88
CA ASP A 90 12.76 -4.78 -1.85
C ASP A 90 12.29 -3.75 -0.83
N GLU A 91 11.66 -2.66 -1.27
CA GLU A 91 11.08 -1.67 -0.36
C GLU A 91 9.97 -2.28 0.51
N GLY A 92 9.13 -3.14 -0.07
CA GLY A 92 8.12 -3.89 0.68
C GLY A 92 8.74 -4.79 1.75
N VAL A 93 9.80 -5.53 1.39
CA VAL A 93 10.57 -6.37 2.32
C VAL A 93 11.21 -5.54 3.44
N GLN A 94 11.81 -4.40 3.11
CA GLN A 94 12.40 -3.51 4.12
C GLN A 94 11.35 -2.98 5.11
N LEU A 95 10.14 -2.66 4.65
CA LEU A 95 9.05 -2.28 5.55
C LEU A 95 8.68 -3.40 6.52
N VAL A 96 8.62 -4.65 6.04
CA VAL A 96 8.36 -5.84 6.88
C VAL A 96 9.47 -6.01 7.93
N ILE A 97 10.74 -5.94 7.51
CA ILE A 97 11.89 -6.05 8.42
C ILE A 97 11.85 -4.94 9.49
N LYS A 98 11.53 -3.71 9.08
CA LYS A 98 11.36 -2.58 9.99
C LYS A 98 10.24 -2.86 11.01
N ALA A 99 9.07 -3.27 10.56
CA ALA A 99 7.97 -3.61 11.44
C ALA A 99 8.33 -4.73 12.41
N LEU A 100 9.01 -5.79 11.94
CA LEU A 100 9.49 -6.88 12.79
C LEU A 100 10.47 -6.41 13.87
N SER A 101 11.30 -5.40 13.59
CA SER A 101 12.28 -4.89 14.56
C SER A 101 11.67 -3.90 15.56
N GLU A 102 10.69 -3.09 15.16
CA GLU A 102 10.21 -1.95 15.93
C GLU A 102 8.83 -2.14 16.57
N ALA A 103 8.00 -3.06 16.04
CA ALA A 103 6.63 -3.26 16.54
C ALA A 103 6.60 -3.76 17.98
N LYS A 104 5.67 -3.20 18.74
CA LYS A 104 5.39 -3.52 20.15
C LYS A 104 4.02 -4.19 20.32
N GLY A 105 3.32 -4.43 19.22
CA GLY A 105 2.03 -5.12 19.10
C GLY A 105 0.86 -4.19 18.81
N GLY A 106 0.15 -4.44 17.70
CA GLY A 106 -1.05 -3.71 17.29
C GLY A 106 -0.84 -2.54 16.34
N GLU A 107 0.40 -2.12 16.10
CA GLU A 107 0.69 -1.05 15.15
C GLU A 107 0.45 -1.48 13.70
N THR A 108 0.05 -0.51 12.88
CA THR A 108 0.05 -0.66 11.43
C THR A 108 1.09 0.27 10.81
N PHE A 109 2.12 -0.32 10.21
CA PHE A 109 3.20 0.40 9.53
C PHE A 109 2.85 0.62 8.06
N ILE A 110 3.04 1.84 7.57
CA ILE A 110 2.66 2.25 6.21
C ILE A 110 3.80 3.03 5.59
N SER A 111 4.39 2.56 4.48
CA SER A 111 5.44 3.29 3.78
C SER A 111 4.90 4.56 3.14
N LYS A 112 5.71 5.62 3.17
CA LYS A 112 5.55 6.78 2.28
C LYS A 112 6.20 6.43 0.95
N ILE A 113 5.39 6.27 -0.07
CA ILE A 113 5.81 5.85 -1.40
C ILE A 113 5.17 6.74 -2.47
N PRO A 114 5.80 6.89 -3.64
CA PRO A 114 5.26 7.73 -4.69
C PRO A 114 4.00 7.14 -5.32
N SER A 115 3.21 8.04 -5.91
CA SER A 115 2.06 7.70 -6.75
C SER A 115 2.38 7.89 -8.23
N PHE A 116 1.61 7.22 -9.07
CA PHE A 116 1.64 7.42 -10.51
C PHE A 116 0.23 7.35 -11.09
N LYS A 117 0.05 7.97 -12.25
CA LYS A 117 -1.17 7.83 -13.07
C LYS A 117 -1.04 6.61 -13.97
N ILE A 118 -2.12 5.89 -14.16
CA ILE A 118 -2.14 4.75 -15.11
C ILE A 118 -1.82 5.20 -16.54
N THR A 119 -2.22 6.40 -16.90
CA THR A 119 -1.87 7.02 -18.20
C THR A 119 -0.38 7.23 -18.38
N ASP A 120 0.32 7.67 -17.32
CA ASP A 120 1.77 7.91 -17.37
C ASP A 120 2.53 6.57 -17.46
N LEU A 121 2.04 5.53 -16.78
CA LEU A 121 2.57 4.17 -16.93
C LEU A 121 2.39 3.64 -18.36
N ALA A 122 1.22 3.85 -18.97
CA ALA A 122 0.98 3.44 -20.35
C ALA A 122 1.96 4.15 -21.31
N GLN A 123 2.18 5.46 -21.14
CA GLN A 123 3.17 6.21 -21.92
C GLN A 123 4.60 5.77 -21.67
N ALA A 124 4.93 5.35 -20.45
CA ALA A 124 6.27 4.82 -20.15
C ALA A 124 6.54 3.47 -20.83
N ILE A 125 5.51 2.61 -20.92
CA ILE A 125 5.63 1.29 -21.56
C ILE A 125 5.56 1.39 -23.09
N LEU A 126 4.64 2.18 -23.63
CA LEU A 126 4.45 2.35 -25.08
C LEU A 126 4.23 3.83 -25.40
N PRO A 127 5.32 4.58 -25.70
CA PRO A 127 5.23 6.01 -26.02
C PRO A 127 4.33 6.27 -27.22
N GLY A 128 3.41 7.22 -27.09
CA GLY A 128 2.48 7.61 -28.16
C GLY A 128 1.34 6.63 -28.40
N CYS A 129 1.13 5.62 -27.54
CA CYS A 129 0.02 4.67 -27.68
C CYS A 129 -1.34 5.38 -27.56
N LYS A 130 -2.33 4.82 -28.22
CA LYS A 130 -3.73 5.15 -27.94
C LYS A 130 -4.16 4.50 -26.64
N MET A 131 -4.96 5.20 -25.87
CA MET A 131 -5.45 4.78 -24.55
C MET A 131 -6.99 4.78 -24.52
N PRO A 132 -7.65 3.79 -25.16
CA PRO A 132 -9.11 3.72 -25.08
C PRO A 132 -9.56 3.51 -23.63
N GLU A 133 -10.53 4.32 -23.19
CA GLU A 133 -11.13 4.19 -21.86
C GLU A 133 -12.15 3.05 -21.88
N VAL A 134 -11.97 2.08 -20.97
CA VAL A 134 -12.82 0.88 -20.91
C VAL A 134 -13.81 0.89 -19.75
N GLY A 135 -13.71 1.88 -18.88
CA GLY A 135 -14.55 2.02 -17.69
C GLY A 135 -14.05 1.25 -16.47
N ILE A 136 -14.46 1.71 -15.29
CA ILE A 136 -14.11 1.09 -14.00
C ILE A 136 -14.88 -0.22 -13.87
N ARG A 137 -14.16 -1.29 -13.52
CA ARG A 137 -14.74 -2.61 -13.25
C ARG A 137 -15.35 -2.65 -11.85
N GLU A 138 -16.32 -3.52 -11.65
CA GLU A 138 -16.84 -3.77 -10.31
C GLU A 138 -15.71 -4.21 -9.37
N GLY A 139 -15.60 -3.53 -8.23
CA GLY A 139 -14.57 -3.80 -7.23
C GLY A 139 -13.19 -3.18 -7.52
N GLU A 140 -13.05 -2.30 -8.51
CA GLU A 140 -11.85 -1.48 -8.73
C GLU A 140 -12.01 -0.09 -8.13
N LYS A 141 -10.97 0.42 -7.47
CA LYS A 141 -10.91 1.77 -6.93
C LYS A 141 -10.27 2.73 -7.91
N LEU A 142 -10.77 3.96 -7.97
CA LEU A 142 -10.13 5.04 -8.73
C LEU A 142 -8.76 5.38 -8.12
N HIS A 143 -8.71 5.52 -6.80
CA HIS A 143 -7.49 5.77 -6.03
C HIS A 143 -7.36 4.73 -4.91
N GLU A 144 -6.13 4.35 -4.59
CA GLU A 144 -5.85 3.50 -3.42
C GLU A 144 -5.67 4.37 -2.18
N VAL A 145 -6.09 3.85 -1.04
CA VAL A 145 -5.99 4.52 0.26
C VAL A 145 -5.21 3.63 1.22
N MET A 146 -4.24 4.19 1.95
CA MET A 146 -3.46 3.48 2.95
C MET A 146 -3.69 3.99 4.39
N VAL A 147 -4.04 5.28 4.54
CA VAL A 147 -4.51 5.84 5.82
C VAL A 147 -5.87 6.47 5.55
N THR A 148 -6.90 6.02 6.25
CA THR A 148 -8.24 6.60 6.15
C THR A 148 -8.36 7.84 7.03
N LYS A 149 -9.41 8.63 6.82
CA LYS A 149 -9.72 9.77 7.70
C LYS A 149 -9.96 9.34 9.15
N GLU A 150 -10.53 8.16 9.35
CA GLU A 150 -10.76 7.57 10.67
C GLU A 150 -9.43 7.13 11.31
N ASP A 151 -8.53 6.48 10.53
CA ASP A 151 -7.19 6.10 10.99
C ASP A 151 -6.37 7.34 11.43
N SER A 152 -6.64 8.53 10.88
CA SER A 152 -5.90 9.77 11.19
C SER A 152 -5.89 10.11 12.67
N LEU A 153 -6.95 9.73 13.40
CA LEU A 153 -7.07 10.02 14.83
C LEU A 153 -5.96 9.36 15.66
N SER A 154 -5.36 8.29 15.15
CA SER A 154 -4.29 7.54 15.81
C SER A 154 -3.03 7.37 14.94
N THR A 155 -2.93 8.13 13.85
CA THR A 155 -1.80 8.10 12.92
C THR A 155 -0.72 9.10 13.31
N TYR A 156 0.52 8.63 13.26
CA TYR A 156 1.73 9.44 13.43
C TYR A 156 2.59 9.35 12.18
N GLU A 157 3.08 10.50 11.75
CA GLU A 157 3.97 10.67 10.61
C GLU A 157 5.41 10.66 11.07
N TYR A 158 6.23 9.86 10.41
CA TYR A 158 7.68 9.79 10.52
C TYR A 158 8.32 10.19 9.18
N ASP A 159 9.64 10.21 9.11
CA ASP A 159 10.36 10.59 7.90
C ASP A 159 9.91 9.76 6.68
N LYS A 160 10.01 8.44 6.75
CA LYS A 160 9.76 7.53 5.62
C LYS A 160 8.48 6.68 5.74
N HIS A 161 7.69 6.85 6.78
CA HIS A 161 6.51 6.01 7.02
C HIS A 161 5.49 6.70 7.93
N PHE A 162 4.29 6.14 7.93
CA PHE A 162 3.27 6.40 8.95
C PHE A 162 3.13 5.18 9.85
N ILE A 163 2.69 5.39 11.09
CA ILE A 163 2.23 4.33 11.98
C ILE A 163 0.84 4.70 12.48
N VAL A 164 -0.11 3.79 12.26
CA VAL A 164 -1.42 3.85 12.92
C VAL A 164 -1.31 3.04 14.20
N TYR A 165 -1.46 3.70 15.35
CA TYR A 165 -1.44 3.05 16.65
C TYR A 165 -2.82 2.51 17.02
N PRO A 166 -2.91 1.37 17.71
CA PRO A 166 -4.19 0.83 18.15
C PRO A 166 -4.85 1.76 19.18
N HIS A 167 -6.17 1.88 19.06
CA HIS A 167 -7.01 2.61 20.02
C HIS A 167 -7.82 1.61 20.84
N MET A 168 -7.12 0.87 21.70
CA MET A 168 -7.66 -0.22 22.51
C MET A 168 -7.23 -0.06 23.97
N ASP A 169 -8.07 -0.49 24.91
CA ASP A 169 -7.82 -0.36 26.36
C ASP A 169 -6.52 -1.04 26.83
N TRP A 170 -6.12 -2.12 26.14
CA TRP A 170 -4.87 -2.83 26.42
C TRP A 170 -3.62 -2.13 25.86
N TRP A 171 -3.78 -1.11 25.01
CA TRP A 171 -2.66 -0.38 24.42
C TRP A 171 -2.22 0.76 25.32
N ASN A 172 -0.91 0.85 25.55
CA ASN A 172 -0.32 1.93 26.31
C ASN A 172 0.33 2.97 25.37
N SER A 173 -0.13 4.23 25.44
CA SER A 173 0.41 5.33 24.64
C SER A 173 1.90 5.62 24.88
N ALA A 174 2.47 5.18 26.01
CA ALA A 174 3.92 5.22 26.24
C ALA A 174 4.73 4.36 25.25
N LYS A 175 4.07 3.47 24.53
CA LYS A 175 4.67 2.68 23.44
C LYS A 175 4.80 3.46 22.11
N ILE A 176 4.21 4.65 21.98
CA ILE A 176 4.37 5.49 20.79
C ILE A 176 5.84 5.81 20.61
N GLN A 177 6.33 5.60 19.39
CA GLN A 177 7.74 5.84 19.07
C GLN A 177 8.06 7.34 19.14
N ALA A 178 9.24 7.67 19.65
CA ALA A 178 9.73 9.04 19.65
C ALA A 178 9.94 9.57 18.22
N GLY A 179 9.81 10.90 18.06
CA GLY A 179 10.06 11.58 16.78
C GLY A 179 8.89 11.56 15.79
N GLY A 180 7.80 10.87 16.10
CA GLY A 180 6.59 10.92 15.27
C GLY A 180 5.77 12.19 15.52
N LYS A 181 5.22 12.78 14.46
CA LYS A 181 4.28 13.88 14.51
C LYS A 181 2.87 13.35 14.26
N LYS A 182 1.94 13.59 15.19
CA LYS A 182 0.54 13.22 14.99
C LYS A 182 -0.01 13.98 13.79
N VAL A 183 -0.68 13.29 12.87
CA VAL A 183 -1.31 13.93 11.71
C VAL A 183 -2.59 14.66 12.13
N GLU A 184 -3.03 15.61 11.31
CA GLU A 184 -4.26 16.35 11.55
C GLU A 184 -5.49 15.43 11.42
N PRO A 185 -6.53 15.63 12.26
CA PRO A 185 -7.78 14.90 12.09
C PRO A 185 -8.37 15.08 10.70
N GLY A 186 -8.79 13.97 10.08
CA GLY A 186 -9.28 13.96 8.69
C GLY A 186 -8.20 13.84 7.63
N PHE A 187 -6.94 13.73 8.02
CA PHE A 187 -5.85 13.38 7.08
C PHE A 187 -6.15 12.05 6.39
N GLU A 188 -5.87 12.01 5.10
CA GLU A 188 -6.00 10.79 4.29
C GLU A 188 -4.74 10.61 3.45
N TYR A 189 -4.12 9.44 3.52
CA TYR A 189 -3.02 9.09 2.65
C TYR A 189 -3.53 8.20 1.52
N SER A 190 -3.71 8.81 0.35
CA SER A 190 -4.22 8.14 -0.84
C SER A 190 -3.37 8.44 -2.07
N SER A 191 -3.40 7.54 -3.05
CA SER A 191 -2.63 7.69 -4.29
C SER A 191 -3.08 8.90 -5.12
N GLY A 192 -4.33 9.36 -4.96
CA GLY A 192 -4.85 10.52 -5.67
C GLY A 192 -4.48 11.88 -5.04
N LYS A 193 -4.05 11.87 -3.77
CA LYS A 193 -3.72 13.10 -3.01
C LYS A 193 -2.27 13.10 -2.48
N ASN A 194 -1.43 12.26 -3.02
CA ASN A 194 -0.04 12.14 -2.61
C ASN A 194 0.76 13.39 -3.00
N SER A 195 1.77 13.72 -2.20
CA SER A 195 2.74 14.77 -2.50
C SER A 195 3.90 14.32 -3.41
N GLN A 196 4.11 12.99 -3.51
CA GLN A 196 5.19 12.40 -4.30
C GLN A 196 4.60 11.72 -5.54
N TRP A 197 5.05 12.14 -6.72
CA TRP A 197 4.57 11.63 -7.99
C TRP A 197 5.73 11.18 -8.87
N LEU A 198 5.55 10.06 -9.54
CA LEU A 198 6.45 9.58 -10.58
C LEU A 198 6.03 10.17 -11.93
N SER A 199 7.00 10.73 -12.63
CA SER A 199 6.85 11.14 -14.03
C SER A 199 6.93 9.95 -14.98
N VAL A 200 6.60 10.16 -16.25
CA VAL A 200 6.79 9.15 -17.31
C VAL A 200 8.25 8.68 -17.39
N ASP A 201 9.21 9.58 -17.20
CA ASP A 201 10.63 9.23 -17.30
C ASP A 201 11.11 8.46 -16.05
N ASP A 202 10.63 8.83 -14.85
CA ASP A 202 10.87 8.03 -13.64
C ASP A 202 10.34 6.61 -13.82
N LEU A 203 9.12 6.46 -14.34
CA LEU A 203 8.51 5.17 -14.60
C LEU A 203 9.29 4.34 -15.61
N LYS A 204 9.84 4.95 -16.68
CA LYS A 204 10.70 4.26 -17.65
C LYS A 204 11.96 3.67 -16.99
N GLU A 205 12.61 4.44 -16.11
CA GLU A 205 13.79 3.94 -15.39
C GLU A 205 13.42 2.80 -14.44
N LEU A 206 12.39 2.98 -13.63
CA LEU A 206 11.95 1.95 -12.67
C LEU A 206 11.46 0.66 -13.36
N LEU A 207 10.89 0.77 -14.55
CA LEU A 207 10.44 -0.40 -15.32
C LEU A 207 11.59 -1.28 -15.81
N LYS A 208 12.83 -0.78 -15.86
CA LYS A 208 14.01 -1.59 -16.23
C LYS A 208 14.35 -2.64 -15.18
N ASP A 209 14.06 -2.31 -13.91
CA ASP A 209 14.36 -3.19 -12.77
C ASP A 209 13.19 -4.12 -12.42
N VAL A 210 12.05 -3.96 -13.11
CA VAL A 210 10.88 -4.83 -12.90
C VAL A 210 11.07 -6.12 -13.69
N GLU A 211 11.41 -7.20 -12.98
CA GLU A 211 11.49 -8.55 -13.55
C GLU A 211 10.10 -9.05 -13.94
N GLU A 212 10.04 -9.81 -15.03
CA GLU A 212 8.85 -10.56 -15.45
C GLU A 212 8.80 -11.89 -14.68
N HIS A 213 7.84 -12.04 -13.79
CA HIS A 213 7.60 -13.27 -13.02
C HIS A 213 6.42 -14.09 -13.56
#